data_7d3bb4fe561ce62b15351f4d0116f9e3
#
_entry.id   7d3bb4fe561ce62b15351f4d0116f9e3
#
_cell.length_a   1.000
_cell.length_b   1.000
_cell.length_c   1.000
_cell.angle_alpha   90.00
_cell.angle_beta   90.00
_cell.angle_gamma   90.00
#
_symmetry.space_group_name_H-M   'P 1'
#
loop_
_entity.id
_entity.type
_entity.pdbx_description
1 polymer ?
#
loop_
_entity_poly.entity_id
_entity_poly.type
_entity_poly.pdbx_seq_one_letter_code
_entity_poly.pdbx_strand_id
1 'polypeptide(L)'
;MASYYTKAEARGFASATIQKSATRDSRRILREAVHAATNQDSFDIFLSHASHDSDLILGVKGLLEGLGFRVYVDWVDDPQLDRSKVSKESADLLRRRMRQSKSLVWAATEAASDSKWMPWELGYFDGFKPNQVAILPLVNNASDTFKGQEYLDLYPVIRKNTYTDGKQD
;
A
#
# COMPACT_ATOMS: atom_id res chain seq x y z
N MET A 1 -7.42 -12.76 19.61
CA MET A 1 -8.32 -12.38 18.51
C MET A 1 -7.54 -11.66 17.43
N ALA A 2 -7.75 -12.06 16.19
CA ALA A 2 -7.16 -11.33 15.06
C ALA A 2 -7.84 -9.96 14.93
N SER A 3 -7.09 -8.89 14.79
CA SER A 3 -7.57 -7.51 14.61
C SER A 3 -6.98 -6.87 13.36
N TYR A 4 -7.57 -5.78 12.91
CA TYR A 4 -7.00 -4.99 11.82
C TYR A 4 -5.98 -3.98 12.34
N TYR A 5 -5.14 -3.46 11.45
CA TYR A 5 -4.30 -2.33 11.75
C TYR A 5 -5.12 -1.05 11.79
N THR A 6 -4.90 -0.23 12.82
CA THR A 6 -5.49 1.10 12.86
C THR A 6 -4.64 2.09 12.06
N LYS A 7 -5.27 3.16 11.58
CA LYS A 7 -4.54 4.26 10.92
C LYS A 7 -3.51 4.90 11.86
N ALA A 8 -3.81 4.97 13.16
CA ALA A 8 -2.88 5.51 14.15
C ALA A 8 -1.64 4.62 14.29
N GLU A 9 -1.80 3.30 14.36
CA GLU A 9 -0.68 2.37 14.37
C GLU A 9 0.16 2.48 13.09
N ALA A 10 -0.49 2.50 11.92
CA ALA A 10 0.20 2.65 10.64
C ALA A 10 1.03 3.94 10.60
N ARG A 11 0.48 5.08 11.01
CA ARG A 11 1.24 6.33 11.10
C ARG A 11 2.39 6.27 12.10
N GLY A 12 2.26 5.49 13.17
CA GLY A 12 3.33 5.27 14.13
C GLY A 12 4.60 4.66 13.51
N PHE A 13 4.46 3.78 12.53
CA PHE A 13 5.60 3.22 11.78
C PHE A 13 6.33 4.26 10.92
N ALA A 14 5.64 5.33 10.48
CA ALA A 14 6.29 6.41 9.74
C ALA A 14 7.38 7.09 10.56
N SER A 15 7.19 7.24 11.86
CA SER A 15 8.15 7.89 12.75
C SER A 15 9.52 7.21 12.73
N ALA A 16 9.57 5.89 12.70
CA ALA A 16 10.83 5.14 12.64
C ALA A 16 11.56 5.35 11.30
N THR A 17 10.83 5.46 10.21
CA THR A 17 11.40 5.73 8.87
C THR A 17 11.90 7.17 8.79
N ILE A 18 11.11 8.13 9.30
CA ILE A 18 11.46 9.56 9.32
C ILE A 18 12.73 9.79 10.14
N GLN A 19 12.89 9.12 11.28
CA GLN A 19 14.11 9.25 12.12
C GLN A 19 15.38 8.79 11.43
N LYS A 20 15.27 7.82 10.52
CA LYS A 20 16.40 7.29 9.75
C LYS A 20 16.68 8.08 8.46
N SER A 21 15.80 8.99 8.08
CA SER A 21 15.91 9.76 6.84
C SER A 21 16.59 11.10 7.08
N ALA A 22 17.25 11.62 6.05
CA ALA A 22 17.81 12.95 6.02
C ALA A 22 16.75 14.07 6.01
N THR A 23 15.52 13.73 5.73
CA THR A 23 14.37 14.64 5.75
C THR A 23 13.28 14.13 6.67
N ARG A 24 12.54 15.05 7.28
CA ARG A 24 11.38 14.75 8.14
C ARG A 24 10.04 14.89 7.40
N ASP A 25 10.07 14.97 6.08
CA ASP A 25 8.90 15.12 5.24
C ASP A 25 8.54 13.76 4.58
N SER A 26 7.45 13.16 5.01
CA SER A 26 6.95 11.88 4.49
C SER A 26 6.68 11.92 2.98
N ARG A 27 6.16 13.03 2.46
CA ARG A 27 5.90 13.21 1.01
C ARG A 27 7.20 13.15 0.23
N ARG A 28 8.22 13.81 0.73
CA ARG A 28 9.55 13.82 0.09
C ARG A 28 10.17 12.43 0.11
N ILE A 29 10.09 11.71 1.23
CA ILE A 29 10.60 10.33 1.34
C ILE A 29 9.91 9.43 0.30
N LEU A 30 8.59 9.49 0.21
CA LEU A 30 7.82 8.69 -0.74
C LEU A 30 8.15 9.05 -2.19
N ARG A 31 8.28 10.34 -2.50
CA ARG A 31 8.65 10.82 -3.83
C ARG A 31 10.05 10.35 -4.24
N GLU A 32 11.02 10.48 -3.34
CA GLU A 32 12.39 10.02 -3.58
C GLU A 32 12.44 8.50 -3.82
N ALA A 33 11.64 7.72 -3.10
CA ALA A 33 11.53 6.28 -3.32
C ALA A 33 10.96 5.94 -4.70
N VAL A 34 9.95 6.67 -5.18
CA VAL A 34 9.39 6.50 -6.53
C VAL A 34 10.43 6.82 -7.60
N HIS A 35 11.16 7.94 -7.45
CA HIS A 35 12.20 8.35 -8.41
C HIS A 35 13.43 7.43 -8.39
N ALA A 36 13.73 6.81 -7.25
CA ALA A 36 14.84 5.86 -7.13
C ALA A 36 14.53 4.50 -7.78
N ALA A 37 13.25 4.16 -8.00
CA ALA A 37 12.86 2.90 -8.60
C ALA A 37 13.25 2.84 -10.08
N THR A 38 13.93 1.79 -10.46
CA THR A 38 14.41 1.55 -11.84
C THR A 38 13.69 0.37 -12.49
N ASN A 39 13.88 0.19 -13.79
CA ASN A 39 13.30 -0.94 -14.54
C ASN A 39 13.95 -2.29 -14.19
N GLN A 40 15.06 -2.29 -13.47
CA GLN A 40 15.77 -3.50 -13.04
C GLN A 40 15.43 -3.89 -11.60
N ASP A 41 14.69 -3.05 -10.87
CA ASP A 41 14.27 -3.36 -9.52
C ASP A 41 13.26 -4.50 -9.48
N SER A 42 13.26 -5.22 -8.38
CA SER A 42 12.26 -6.23 -8.03
C SER A 42 11.66 -5.88 -6.69
N PHE A 43 10.34 -5.92 -6.61
CA PHE A 43 9.59 -5.64 -5.39
C PHE A 43 8.82 -6.90 -4.95
N ASP A 44 8.65 -7.05 -3.65
CA ASP A 44 7.77 -8.09 -3.12
C ASP A 44 6.31 -7.66 -3.18
N ILE A 45 6.05 -6.36 -2.94
CA ILE A 45 4.71 -5.81 -2.84
C ILE A 45 4.59 -4.53 -3.68
N PHE A 46 3.56 -4.48 -4.52
CA PHE A 46 3.01 -3.24 -5.06
C PHE A 46 1.88 -2.78 -4.12
N LEU A 47 2.05 -1.64 -3.45
CA LEU A 47 1.06 -1.09 -2.55
C LEU A 47 0.09 -0.17 -3.31
N SER A 48 -1.11 -0.69 -3.56
CA SER A 48 -2.21 0.07 -4.18
C SER A 48 -2.96 0.87 -3.12
N HIS A 49 -3.08 2.16 -3.30
CA HIS A 49 -3.73 3.06 -2.35
C HIS A 49 -4.40 4.26 -3.02
N ALA A 50 -5.36 4.87 -2.33
CA ALA A 50 -6.02 6.11 -2.74
C ALA A 50 -5.79 7.27 -1.74
N SER A 51 -5.15 7.00 -0.61
CA SER A 51 -4.95 8.01 0.43
C SER A 51 -3.92 9.05 -0.01
N HIS A 52 -4.23 10.32 0.28
CA HIS A 52 -3.29 11.44 0.17
C HIS A 52 -2.57 11.71 1.50
N ASP A 53 -2.83 10.93 2.54
CA ASP A 53 -2.12 11.00 3.82
C ASP A 53 -0.75 10.36 3.69
N SER A 54 0.26 11.18 3.50
CA SER A 54 1.65 10.73 3.32
C SER A 54 2.20 9.98 4.54
N ASP A 55 1.80 10.37 5.73
CA ASP A 55 2.24 9.70 6.95
C ASP A 55 1.63 8.32 7.08
N LEU A 56 0.35 8.18 6.71
CA LEU A 56 -0.31 6.88 6.69
C LEU A 56 0.35 5.93 5.69
N ILE A 57 0.59 6.38 4.46
CA ILE A 57 1.16 5.53 3.41
C ILE A 57 2.63 5.22 3.68
N LEU A 58 3.42 6.17 4.15
CA LEU A 58 4.79 5.93 4.59
C LEU A 58 4.83 4.92 5.75
N GLY A 59 3.88 5.04 6.69
CA GLY A 59 3.75 4.12 7.80
C GLY A 59 3.42 2.69 7.37
N VAL A 60 2.49 2.51 6.43
CA VAL A 60 2.17 1.19 5.84
C VAL A 60 3.38 0.60 5.13
N LYS A 61 4.08 1.41 4.32
CA LYS A 61 5.34 1.00 3.69
C LYS A 61 6.36 0.54 4.74
N GLY A 62 6.57 1.33 5.79
CA GLY A 62 7.50 1.01 6.88
C GLY A 62 7.12 -0.26 7.64
N LEU A 63 5.83 -0.48 7.89
CA LEU A 63 5.32 -1.72 8.49
C LEU A 63 5.68 -2.95 7.65
N LEU A 64 5.40 -2.92 6.36
CA LEU A 64 5.66 -4.04 5.46
C LEU A 64 7.17 -4.26 5.25
N GLU A 65 7.95 -3.20 5.16
CA GLU A 65 9.42 -3.28 5.06
C GLU A 65 10.05 -3.80 6.36
N GLY A 66 9.49 -3.47 7.52
CA GLY A 66 9.89 -4.01 8.81
C GLY A 66 9.67 -5.53 8.92
N LEU A 67 8.74 -6.08 8.13
CA LEU A 67 8.52 -7.52 7.98
C LEU A 67 9.45 -8.18 6.94
N GLY A 68 10.36 -7.42 6.33
CA GLY A 68 11.35 -7.92 5.37
C GLY A 68 10.95 -7.82 3.90
N PHE A 69 9.85 -7.15 3.57
CA PHE A 69 9.40 -6.99 2.19
C PHE A 69 9.97 -5.74 1.54
N ARG A 70 10.28 -5.81 0.24
CA ARG A 70 10.52 -4.63 -0.60
C ARG A 70 9.20 -4.14 -1.15
N VAL A 71 8.86 -2.87 -0.87
CA VAL A 71 7.56 -2.30 -1.20
C VAL A 71 7.71 -1.17 -2.20
N TYR A 72 6.97 -1.26 -3.31
CA TYR A 72 6.77 -0.13 -4.23
C TYR A 72 5.47 0.58 -3.88
N VAL A 73 5.53 1.90 -3.77
CA VAL A 73 4.37 2.77 -3.57
C VAL A 73 4.33 3.76 -4.72
N ASP A 74 3.22 3.82 -5.45
CA ASP A 74 3.01 4.88 -6.43
C ASP A 74 2.51 6.14 -5.72
N TRP A 75 3.45 7.03 -5.40
CA TRP A 75 3.16 8.27 -4.72
C TRP A 75 3.19 9.45 -5.69
N VAL A 76 2.05 10.07 -5.93
CA VAL A 76 1.92 11.31 -6.71
C VAL A 76 1.67 12.48 -5.77
N ASP A 77 2.59 13.44 -5.76
CA ASP A 77 2.63 14.55 -4.81
C ASP A 77 1.69 15.70 -5.15
N ASP A 78 1.14 15.72 -6.37
CA ASP A 78 0.28 16.81 -6.80
C ASP A 78 -1.22 16.43 -6.64
N PRO A 79 -1.93 17.01 -5.63
CA PRO A 79 -3.36 16.81 -5.50
C PRO A 79 -4.16 17.43 -6.66
N GLN A 80 -3.52 18.27 -7.49
CA GLN A 80 -4.10 18.86 -8.69
C GLN A 80 -3.70 18.12 -9.97
N LEU A 81 -2.76 17.20 -9.90
CA LEU A 81 -2.59 16.22 -10.97
C LEU A 81 -3.87 15.37 -10.96
N ASP A 82 -4.79 15.90 -11.75
CA ASP A 82 -6.05 15.27 -12.04
C ASP A 82 -5.76 13.83 -12.46
N ARG A 83 -5.90 12.90 -11.51
CA ARG A 83 -5.86 11.46 -11.80
C ARG A 83 -6.93 11.07 -12.81
N SER A 84 -7.79 12.02 -13.20
CA SER A 84 -8.70 11.88 -14.34
C SER A 84 -7.99 11.96 -15.68
N LYS A 85 -6.80 12.54 -15.74
CA LYS A 85 -5.92 12.51 -16.92
C LYS A 85 -5.01 11.30 -16.87
N VAL A 86 -5.61 10.14 -17.04
CA VAL A 86 -4.92 8.89 -17.31
C VAL A 86 -4.12 9.06 -18.60
N SER A 87 -2.82 9.22 -18.50
CA SER A 87 -1.96 9.17 -19.68
C SER A 87 -1.55 7.72 -19.96
N LYS A 88 -1.32 7.42 -21.24
CA LYS A 88 -0.78 6.12 -21.64
C LYS A 88 0.57 5.85 -20.96
N GLU A 89 1.40 6.86 -20.83
CA GLU A 89 2.72 6.79 -20.21
C GLU A 89 2.62 6.41 -18.72
N SER A 90 1.68 7.01 -17.99
CA SER A 90 1.43 6.68 -16.58
C SER A 90 0.94 5.25 -16.43
N ALA A 91 0.01 4.81 -17.29
CA ALA A 91 -0.48 3.44 -17.29
C ALA A 91 0.63 2.42 -17.60
N ASP A 92 1.48 2.72 -18.56
CA ASP A 92 2.59 1.84 -18.94
C ASP A 92 3.65 1.75 -17.82
N LEU A 93 3.90 2.85 -17.11
CA LEU A 93 4.77 2.84 -15.93
C LEU A 93 4.18 1.97 -14.82
N LEU A 94 2.90 2.14 -14.48
CA LEU A 94 2.24 1.34 -13.46
C LEU A 94 2.23 -0.15 -13.81
N ARG A 95 1.93 -0.52 -15.06
CA ARG A 95 2.03 -1.90 -15.53
C ARG A 95 3.42 -2.48 -15.33
N ARG A 96 4.45 -1.70 -15.65
CA ARG A 96 5.84 -2.11 -15.47
C ARG A 96 6.16 -2.36 -14.01
N ARG A 97 5.79 -1.44 -13.12
CA ARG A 97 6.01 -1.59 -11.66
C ARG A 97 5.23 -2.77 -11.08
N MET A 98 4.01 -2.99 -11.52
CA MET A 98 3.25 -4.18 -11.14
C MET A 98 3.91 -5.47 -11.60
N ARG A 99 4.44 -5.52 -12.82
CA ARG A 99 5.18 -6.70 -13.33
C ARG A 99 6.48 -6.97 -12.57
N GLN A 100 7.13 -5.93 -12.06
CA GLN A 100 8.30 -6.03 -11.20
C GLN A 100 7.96 -6.50 -9.77
N SER A 101 6.69 -6.56 -9.41
CA SER A 101 6.21 -6.91 -8.07
C SER A 101 5.68 -8.34 -8.02
N LYS A 102 5.94 -9.04 -6.92
CA LYS A 102 5.48 -10.42 -6.71
C LYS A 102 4.01 -10.49 -6.31
N SER A 103 3.53 -9.47 -5.58
CA SER A 103 2.17 -9.39 -5.05
C SER A 103 1.65 -7.96 -5.08
N LEU A 104 0.33 -7.81 -4.98
CA LEU A 104 -0.34 -6.54 -4.78
C LEU A 104 -1.03 -6.54 -3.41
N VAL A 105 -0.81 -5.48 -2.63
CA VAL A 105 -1.56 -5.22 -1.41
C VAL A 105 -2.45 -4.02 -1.62
N TRP A 106 -3.75 -4.23 -1.45
CA TRP A 106 -4.78 -3.20 -1.50
C TRP A 106 -4.93 -2.55 -0.13
N ALA A 107 -4.50 -1.30 0.03
CA ALA A 107 -4.71 -0.54 1.25
C ALA A 107 -6.16 -0.04 1.32
N ALA A 108 -6.98 -0.73 2.11
CA ALA A 108 -8.40 -0.44 2.21
C ALA A 108 -8.66 0.65 3.25
N THR A 109 -8.87 1.88 2.76
CA THR A 109 -9.34 3.04 3.50
C THR A 109 -10.66 3.50 2.91
N GLU A 110 -11.35 4.48 3.55
CA GLU A 110 -12.58 5.06 2.99
C GLU A 110 -12.35 5.66 1.60
N ALA A 111 -11.17 6.25 1.36
CA ALA A 111 -10.79 6.84 0.08
C ALA A 111 -10.63 5.79 -1.05
N ALA A 112 -10.44 4.52 -0.70
CA ALA A 112 -10.27 3.46 -1.70
C ALA A 112 -11.53 3.27 -2.58
N SER A 113 -12.72 3.49 -2.02
CA SER A 113 -13.99 3.37 -2.75
C SER A 113 -14.14 4.40 -3.86
N ASP A 114 -13.49 5.55 -3.74
CA ASP A 114 -13.58 6.65 -4.69
C ASP A 114 -12.45 6.62 -5.74
N SER A 115 -11.48 5.75 -5.56
CA SER A 115 -10.37 5.60 -6.51
C SER A 115 -10.80 4.96 -7.81
N LYS A 116 -10.43 5.59 -8.92
CA LYS A 116 -10.59 5.01 -10.26
C LYS A 116 -9.42 4.11 -10.65
N TRP A 117 -8.24 4.36 -10.08
CA TRP A 117 -7.03 3.60 -10.40
C TRP A 117 -6.92 2.27 -9.66
N MET A 118 -7.28 2.24 -8.39
CA MET A 118 -7.15 1.03 -7.59
C MET A 118 -7.87 -0.18 -8.19
N PRO A 119 -9.15 -0.08 -8.64
CA PRO A 119 -9.80 -1.21 -9.29
C PRO A 119 -9.12 -1.65 -10.59
N TRP A 120 -8.57 -0.70 -11.35
CA TRP A 120 -7.83 -1.00 -12.57
C TRP A 120 -6.52 -1.72 -12.27
N GLU A 121 -5.75 -1.26 -11.27
CA GLU A 121 -4.53 -1.90 -10.79
C GLU A 121 -4.81 -3.33 -10.31
N LEU A 122 -5.86 -3.51 -9.51
CA LEU A 122 -6.28 -4.81 -9.00
C LEU A 122 -6.61 -5.78 -10.13
N GLY A 123 -7.46 -5.37 -11.06
CA GLY A 123 -7.86 -6.20 -12.19
C GLY A 123 -6.71 -6.55 -13.12
N TYR A 124 -5.81 -5.61 -13.37
CA TYR A 124 -4.62 -5.86 -14.16
C TYR A 124 -3.69 -6.85 -13.45
N PHE A 125 -3.42 -6.64 -12.15
CA PHE A 125 -2.52 -7.50 -11.39
C PHE A 125 -3.06 -8.92 -11.26
N ASP A 126 -4.32 -9.07 -10.88
CA ASP A 126 -4.97 -10.37 -10.75
C ASP A 126 -5.03 -11.13 -12.08
N GLY A 127 -5.21 -10.41 -13.19
CA GLY A 127 -5.25 -10.98 -14.51
C GLY A 127 -3.94 -11.63 -14.97
N PHE A 128 -2.79 -11.11 -14.56
CA PHE A 128 -1.49 -11.69 -14.94
C PHE A 128 -0.80 -12.49 -13.81
N LYS A 129 -1.15 -12.22 -12.56
CA LYS A 129 -0.67 -12.96 -11.38
C LYS A 129 -1.81 -13.34 -10.45
N PRO A 130 -2.66 -14.29 -10.82
CA PRO A 130 -3.76 -14.73 -9.97
C PRO A 130 -3.23 -15.30 -8.64
N ASN A 131 -4.03 -15.14 -7.57
CA ASN A 131 -3.71 -15.56 -6.21
C ASN A 131 -2.54 -14.82 -5.53
N GLN A 132 -2.15 -13.66 -6.06
CA GLN A 132 -1.08 -12.82 -5.49
C GLN A 132 -1.59 -11.45 -5.04
N VAL A 133 -2.84 -11.36 -4.64
CA VAL A 133 -3.47 -10.15 -4.13
C VAL A 133 -3.94 -10.36 -2.70
N ALA A 134 -3.75 -9.36 -1.84
CA ALA A 134 -4.29 -9.34 -0.48
C ALA A 134 -4.84 -7.96 -0.13
N ILE A 135 -5.81 -7.92 0.76
CA ILE A 135 -6.46 -6.70 1.25
C ILE A 135 -5.90 -6.36 2.62
N LEU A 136 -5.44 -5.14 2.80
CA LEU A 136 -4.98 -4.61 4.09
C LEU A 136 -5.97 -3.54 4.59
N PRO A 137 -6.92 -3.89 5.45
CA PRO A 137 -7.81 -2.91 6.05
C PRO A 137 -7.06 -2.00 7.01
N LEU A 138 -7.30 -0.69 6.90
CA LEU A 138 -6.79 0.36 7.78
C LEU A 138 -7.99 1.04 8.43
N VAL A 139 -8.29 0.63 9.65
CA VAL A 139 -9.47 1.05 10.39
C VAL A 139 -9.18 2.23 11.32
N ASN A 140 -10.21 2.94 11.79
CA ASN A 140 -10.03 4.02 12.75
C ASN A 140 -9.81 3.47 14.17
N ASN A 141 -10.58 2.46 14.56
CA ASN A 141 -10.49 1.81 15.87
C ASN A 141 -10.24 0.31 15.72
N ALA A 142 -9.53 -0.29 16.67
CA ALA A 142 -9.20 -1.72 16.64
C ALA A 142 -10.44 -2.66 16.66
N SER A 143 -11.57 -2.16 17.16
CA SER A 143 -12.86 -2.87 17.19
C SER A 143 -13.69 -2.72 15.90
N ASP A 144 -13.25 -1.87 14.96
CA ASP A 144 -13.99 -1.64 13.74
C ASP A 144 -14.00 -2.90 12.87
N THR A 145 -15.10 -3.09 12.16
CA THR A 145 -15.21 -4.12 11.12
C THR A 145 -14.83 -3.54 9.77
N PHE A 146 -14.32 -4.38 8.90
CA PHE A 146 -14.04 -4.01 7.51
C PHE A 146 -15.12 -4.55 6.59
N LYS A 147 -15.65 -3.68 5.76
CA LYS A 147 -16.51 -4.03 4.63
C LYS A 147 -16.08 -3.19 3.43
N GLY A 148 -15.58 -3.85 2.40
CA GLY A 148 -15.18 -3.21 1.15
C GLY A 148 -16.22 -3.42 0.04
N GLN A 149 -15.80 -3.12 -1.20
CA GLN A 149 -16.58 -3.44 -2.39
C GLN A 149 -16.71 -4.97 -2.54
N GLU A 150 -17.78 -5.44 -3.17
CA GLU A 150 -18.13 -6.87 -3.31
C GLU A 150 -16.97 -7.73 -3.83
N TYR A 151 -16.24 -7.24 -4.83
CA TYR A 151 -15.13 -8.00 -5.43
C TYR A 151 -13.93 -8.17 -4.50
N LEU A 152 -13.81 -7.39 -3.42
CA LEU A 152 -12.73 -7.55 -2.44
C LEU A 152 -12.89 -8.84 -1.62
N ASP A 153 -14.09 -9.38 -1.55
CA ASP A 153 -14.35 -10.68 -0.88
C ASP A 153 -13.69 -11.87 -1.60
N LEU A 154 -13.22 -11.66 -2.84
CA LEU A 154 -12.47 -12.67 -3.59
C LEU A 154 -11.03 -12.87 -3.05
N TYR A 155 -10.52 -11.95 -2.25
CA TYR A 155 -9.12 -11.89 -1.85
C TYR A 155 -8.93 -12.08 -0.36
N PRO A 156 -7.82 -12.69 0.08
CA PRO A 156 -7.49 -12.82 1.49
C PRO A 156 -7.29 -11.46 2.15
N VAL A 157 -7.73 -11.38 3.42
CA VAL A 157 -7.63 -10.16 4.24
C VAL A 157 -6.50 -10.32 5.25
N ILE A 158 -5.60 -9.35 5.26
CA ILE A 158 -4.47 -9.27 6.20
C ILE A 158 -5.00 -8.84 7.57
N ARG A 159 -4.63 -9.58 8.60
CA ARG A 159 -4.99 -9.31 10.00
C ARG A 159 -3.76 -9.44 10.90
N LYS A 160 -3.73 -8.67 11.99
CA LYS A 160 -2.77 -8.88 13.05
C LYS A 160 -3.14 -10.14 13.84
N ASN A 161 -2.18 -11.02 14.02
CA ASN A 161 -2.30 -12.09 15.02
C ASN A 161 -1.50 -11.70 16.27
N THR A 162 -2.13 -11.72 17.43
CA THR A 162 -1.45 -11.72 18.70
C THR A 162 -1.20 -13.17 19.08
N TYR A 163 0.06 -13.58 19.03
CA TYR A 163 0.44 -14.88 19.61
C TYR A 163 0.43 -14.75 21.14
N THR A 164 -0.28 -15.68 21.82
CA THR A 164 -0.42 -15.68 23.27
C THR A 164 0.77 -16.27 24.02
N ASP A 165 1.75 -16.82 23.32
CA ASP A 165 2.84 -17.61 23.90
C ASP A 165 4.23 -17.02 23.74
N GLY A 166 4.38 -15.76 23.39
CA GLY A 166 5.67 -15.06 23.41
C GLY A 166 6.76 -15.65 22.50
N LYS A 167 6.44 -16.55 21.59
CA LYS A 167 7.33 -17.03 20.54
C LYS A 167 7.01 -16.30 19.24
N GLN A 168 7.91 -15.41 18.87
CA GLN A 168 8.02 -14.91 17.51
C GLN A 168 8.82 -15.96 16.72
N ASP A 169 8.17 -16.56 15.76
CA ASP A 169 8.84 -17.23 14.64
C ASP A 169 8.67 -16.37 13.39
#